data_1bb1490194fe705fe966b516af0b19e5
#
_entry.id   1bb1490194fe705fe966b516af0b19e5
#
_cell.length_a   1.000
_cell.length_b   1.000
_cell.length_c   1.000
_cell.angle_alpha   90.00
_cell.angle_beta   90.00
_cell.angle_gamma   90.00
#
_symmetry.space_group_name_H-M   'P 1'
#
loop_
_entity.id
_entity.type
_entity.pdbx_description
1 polymer ?
#
loop_
_entity_poly.entity_id
_entity_poly.type
_entity_poly.pdbx_seq_one_letter_code
_entity_poly.pdbx_strand_id
1 'polypeptide(L)'
;MRIGVFFPTKEYRPLDETVARIVATAEQGFASVWLPQSSGFDALTVLALAGRDTTTVELGTSVVPTYPRHPIALAAQALTTNAACGGRLVLGLGLSHRMAIEGMYGVSYDRPARHMREYLAALLPLLRDGAVDVQGETITARGQLTLPGATAPTVLLAALQPRMVALAGAVADGTVTWCTGPVVLEHRVVPQLTAAAAAAGRPSPRVVVALPTIVTDDEADGRAKADEQLAGYGDIPVYRAVLDQEGVAGPADVSIVGDERSVTAQVTRLARLGVTDFVAIPTGSDTDRRRTLDHLASFDA
;
A
#
# COMPACT_ATOMS: atom_id res chain seq x y z
N MET A 1 1.91 -1.60 -17.06
CA MET A 1 1.77 -1.69 -15.57
C MET A 1 3.05 -1.15 -14.95
N ARG A 2 2.99 -0.33 -13.89
CA ARG A 2 4.17 0.23 -13.24
C ARG A 2 4.76 -0.77 -12.25
N ILE A 3 6.08 -0.81 -12.12
CA ILE A 3 6.78 -1.68 -11.16
C ILE A 3 7.32 -0.83 -10.02
N GLY A 4 6.99 -1.19 -8.79
CA GLY A 4 7.47 -0.55 -7.58
C GLY A 4 8.14 -1.54 -6.62
N VAL A 5 8.76 -1.01 -5.57
CA VAL A 5 9.43 -1.79 -4.53
C VAL A 5 8.87 -1.41 -3.16
N PHE A 6 8.62 -2.39 -2.33
CA PHE A 6 8.21 -2.22 -0.94
C PHE A 6 9.34 -2.64 0.00
N PHE A 7 9.64 -1.82 0.98
CA PHE A 7 10.61 -2.12 2.02
C PHE A 7 9.90 -2.52 3.32
N PRO A 8 10.00 -3.79 3.73
CA PRO A 8 9.38 -4.25 4.96
C PRO A 8 10.07 -3.67 6.20
N THR A 9 9.30 -3.37 7.25
CA THR A 9 9.80 -2.81 8.51
C THR A 9 10.66 -3.75 9.34
N LYS A 10 10.68 -5.04 9.04
CA LYS A 10 11.53 -6.02 9.74
C LYS A 10 13.02 -5.79 9.50
N GLU A 11 13.38 -5.02 8.49
CA GLU A 11 14.75 -4.61 8.21
C GLU A 11 15.03 -3.27 8.90
N TYR A 12 15.14 -3.27 10.24
CA TYR A 12 15.50 -2.07 10.98
C TYR A 12 16.89 -1.59 10.59
N ARG A 13 16.93 -0.45 9.88
CA ARG A 13 18.16 0.24 9.49
C ARG A 13 18.16 1.65 10.11
N PRO A 14 19.32 2.26 10.32
CA PRO A 14 19.40 3.68 10.63
C PRO A 14 18.65 4.53 9.59
N LEU A 15 18.18 5.71 10.02
CA LEU A 15 17.35 6.58 9.17
C LEU A 15 18.04 6.93 7.85
N ASP A 16 19.31 7.34 7.92
CA ASP A 16 20.08 7.73 6.73
C ASP A 16 20.26 6.57 5.75
N GLU A 17 20.49 5.35 6.24
CA GLU A 17 20.56 4.16 5.39
C GLU A 17 19.21 3.84 4.73
N THR A 18 18.11 4.06 5.46
CA THR A 18 16.77 3.86 4.91
C THR A 18 16.49 4.85 3.78
N VAL A 19 16.82 6.13 3.97
CA VAL A 19 16.69 7.18 2.95
C VAL A 19 17.58 6.87 1.75
N ALA A 20 18.86 6.55 1.98
CA ALA A 20 19.81 6.22 0.91
C ALA A 20 19.34 5.02 0.07
N ARG A 21 18.74 4.01 0.70
CA ARG A 21 18.17 2.85 0.00
C ARG A 21 17.00 3.22 -0.90
N ILE A 22 16.12 4.14 -0.46
CA ILE A 22 15.03 4.64 -1.28
C ILE A 22 15.57 5.38 -2.51
N VAL A 23 16.57 6.25 -2.31
CA VAL A 23 17.23 6.98 -3.40
C VAL A 23 17.87 6.03 -4.40
N ALA A 24 18.66 5.06 -3.91
CA ALA A 24 19.31 4.06 -4.78
C ALA A 24 18.28 3.23 -5.59
N THR A 25 17.11 2.91 -5.00
CA THR A 25 16.05 2.20 -5.72
C THR A 25 15.40 3.09 -6.79
N ALA A 26 15.24 4.38 -6.52
CA ALA A 26 14.78 5.33 -7.52
C ALA A 26 15.75 5.45 -8.70
N GLU A 27 17.05 5.44 -8.44
CA GLU A 27 18.10 5.47 -9.47
C GLU A 27 18.12 4.21 -10.35
N GLN A 28 17.62 3.08 -9.84
CA GLN A 28 17.44 1.85 -10.63
C GLN A 28 16.25 1.93 -11.60
N GLY A 29 15.47 3.00 -11.59
CA GLY A 29 14.37 3.23 -12.55
C GLY A 29 13.00 2.69 -12.11
N PHE A 30 12.83 2.23 -10.88
CA PHE A 30 11.52 1.82 -10.37
C PHE A 30 10.54 2.99 -10.34
N ALA A 31 9.30 2.72 -10.71
CA ALA A 31 8.24 3.74 -10.78
C ALA A 31 7.79 4.23 -9.41
N SER A 32 7.91 3.41 -8.36
CA SER A 32 7.49 3.76 -7.01
C SER A 32 8.23 2.99 -5.91
N VAL A 33 8.37 3.63 -4.75
CA VAL A 33 8.88 3.00 -3.52
C VAL A 33 7.84 3.13 -2.42
N TRP A 34 7.63 2.05 -1.65
CA TRP A 34 6.57 1.96 -0.67
C TRP A 34 7.09 1.60 0.71
N LEU A 35 6.59 2.30 1.73
CA LEU A 35 6.89 2.03 3.14
C LEU A 35 5.60 1.72 3.92
N PRO A 36 5.63 0.74 4.83
CA PRO A 36 4.56 0.55 5.80
C PRO A 36 4.75 1.49 7.00
N GLN A 37 3.66 1.91 7.60
CA GLN A 37 3.68 2.52 8.92
C GLN A 37 3.38 1.45 9.98
N SER A 38 4.42 1.02 10.65
CA SER A 38 4.30 0.08 11.78
C SER A 38 5.09 0.59 12.99
N SER A 39 5.93 -0.24 13.59
CA SER A 39 6.73 0.09 14.79
C SER A 39 8.09 0.74 14.50
N GLY A 40 8.42 1.01 13.23
CA GLY A 40 9.67 1.68 12.83
C GLY A 40 9.54 3.20 12.76
N PHE A 41 10.43 3.82 11.98
CA PHE A 41 10.37 5.26 11.70
C PHE A 41 9.03 5.64 11.08
N ASP A 42 8.60 6.89 11.31
CA ASP A 42 7.40 7.44 10.68
C ASP A 42 7.55 7.45 9.15
N ALA A 43 6.70 6.70 8.48
CA ALA A 43 6.81 6.51 7.03
C ALA A 43 6.72 7.82 6.25
N LEU A 44 5.80 8.72 6.62
CA LEU A 44 5.64 10.01 5.94
C LEU A 44 6.87 10.91 6.13
N THR A 45 7.48 10.89 7.30
CA THR A 45 8.73 11.63 7.57
C THR A 45 9.88 11.07 6.73
N VAL A 46 10.05 9.74 6.68
CA VAL A 46 11.09 9.11 5.86
C VAL A 46 10.89 9.44 4.38
N LEU A 47 9.65 9.36 3.89
CA LEU A 47 9.34 9.67 2.50
C LEU A 47 9.55 11.17 2.19
N ALA A 48 9.31 12.08 3.14
CA ALA A 48 9.60 13.50 2.95
C ALA A 48 11.10 13.75 2.79
N LEU A 49 11.95 13.05 3.57
CA LEU A 49 13.41 13.14 3.44
C LEU A 49 13.87 12.60 2.08
N ALA A 50 13.49 11.37 1.74
CA ALA A 50 13.86 10.75 0.46
C ALA A 50 13.29 11.52 -0.75
N GLY A 51 12.12 12.14 -0.60
CA GLY A 51 11.47 12.91 -1.64
C GLY A 51 12.24 14.16 -2.06
N ARG A 52 13.07 14.71 -1.19
CA ARG A 52 13.95 15.84 -1.53
C ARG A 52 15.15 15.42 -2.36
N ASP A 53 15.58 14.17 -2.22
CA ASP A 53 16.77 13.62 -2.89
C ASP A 53 16.40 12.80 -4.15
N THR A 54 15.10 12.74 -4.49
CA THR A 54 14.58 12.06 -5.68
C THR A 54 13.74 12.99 -6.52
N THR A 55 13.58 12.72 -7.84
CA THR A 55 12.87 13.62 -8.75
C THR A 55 11.70 13.00 -9.51
N THR A 56 11.71 11.70 -9.76
CA THR A 56 10.75 11.01 -10.66
C THR A 56 9.92 9.93 -9.98
N VAL A 57 10.50 9.21 -8.99
CA VAL A 57 9.85 8.09 -8.31
C VAL A 57 8.66 8.55 -7.48
N GLU A 58 7.54 7.84 -7.57
CA GLU A 58 6.43 8.00 -6.61
C GLU A 58 6.81 7.38 -5.25
N LEU A 59 6.40 8.03 -4.19
CA LEU A 59 6.70 7.65 -2.82
C LEU A 59 5.40 7.31 -2.09
N GLY A 60 5.19 6.03 -1.79
CA GLY A 60 3.93 5.51 -1.28
C GLY A 60 3.98 5.03 0.16
N THR A 61 2.85 5.12 0.84
CA THR A 61 2.64 4.40 2.10
C THR A 61 1.75 3.17 1.88
N SER A 62 2.12 2.03 2.45
CA SER A 62 1.30 0.80 2.40
C SER A 62 1.29 0.11 3.76
N VAL A 63 0.54 0.59 4.75
CA VAL A 63 -0.33 1.77 4.72
C VAL A 63 -0.21 2.53 6.04
N VAL A 64 -0.66 3.79 6.07
CA VAL A 64 -0.80 4.54 7.33
C VAL A 64 -2.09 4.11 8.03
N PRO A 65 -2.03 3.62 9.30
CA PRO A 65 -3.20 3.33 10.11
C PRO A 65 -4.00 4.59 10.46
N THR A 66 -5.32 4.52 10.32
CA THR A 66 -6.18 5.69 10.58
C THR A 66 -6.49 5.92 12.06
N TYR A 67 -6.58 4.86 12.87
CA TYR A 67 -6.98 4.96 14.28
C TYR A 67 -6.05 5.82 15.15
N PRO A 68 -4.71 5.70 15.07
CA PRO A 68 -3.83 6.47 15.94
C PRO A 68 -3.61 7.92 15.47
N ARG A 69 -4.18 8.33 14.34
CA ARG A 69 -3.99 9.67 13.75
C ARG A 69 -5.31 10.34 13.45
N HIS A 70 -5.54 11.50 14.06
CA HIS A 70 -6.70 12.31 13.72
C HIS A 70 -6.63 12.82 12.27
N PRO A 71 -7.75 12.89 11.48
CA PRO A 71 -7.71 13.34 10.08
C PRO A 71 -7.05 14.69 9.86
N ILE A 72 -7.24 15.67 10.75
CA ILE A 72 -6.59 16.99 10.66
C ILE A 72 -5.06 16.86 10.74
N ALA A 73 -4.57 16.06 11.70
CA ALA A 73 -3.13 15.86 11.86
C ALA A 73 -2.53 15.11 10.66
N LEU A 74 -3.21 14.08 10.18
CA LEU A 74 -2.76 13.34 9.00
C LEU A 74 -2.80 14.20 7.73
N ALA A 75 -3.83 15.04 7.54
CA ALA A 75 -3.91 15.92 6.39
C ALA A 75 -2.73 16.91 6.37
N ALA A 76 -2.44 17.56 7.50
CA ALA A 76 -1.29 18.47 7.60
C ALA A 76 0.03 17.75 7.29
N GLN A 77 0.24 16.56 7.86
CA GLN A 77 1.44 15.76 7.62
C GLN A 77 1.55 15.31 6.15
N ALA A 78 0.47 14.78 5.57
CA ALA A 78 0.46 14.29 4.19
C ALA A 78 0.68 15.42 3.16
N LEU A 79 0.06 16.58 3.36
CA LEU A 79 0.26 17.75 2.51
C LEU A 79 1.71 18.27 2.60
N THR A 80 2.29 18.30 3.81
CA THR A 80 3.69 18.68 4.02
C THR A 80 4.64 17.68 3.34
N THR A 81 4.40 16.38 3.51
CA THR A 81 5.19 15.33 2.87
C THR A 81 5.05 15.40 1.34
N ASN A 82 3.84 15.61 0.82
CA ASN A 82 3.62 15.73 -0.62
C ASN A 82 4.36 16.94 -1.21
N ALA A 83 4.35 18.07 -0.51
CA ALA A 83 5.11 19.25 -0.92
C ALA A 83 6.63 18.98 -0.92
N ALA A 84 7.16 18.29 0.12
CA ALA A 84 8.56 17.88 0.17
C ALA A 84 8.95 16.92 -0.97
N CYS A 85 8.03 16.06 -1.38
CA CYS A 85 8.18 15.13 -2.50
C CYS A 85 7.90 15.77 -3.88
N GLY A 86 7.62 17.05 -3.97
CA GLY A 86 7.26 17.69 -5.24
C GLY A 86 5.99 17.12 -5.89
N GLY A 87 4.99 16.76 -5.10
CA GLY A 87 3.70 16.25 -5.58
C GLY A 87 3.67 14.74 -5.88
N ARG A 88 4.68 13.97 -5.47
CA ARG A 88 4.82 12.54 -5.81
C ARG A 88 4.42 11.58 -4.69
N LEU A 89 3.79 12.07 -3.63
CA LEU A 89 3.29 11.21 -2.54
C LEU A 89 2.04 10.44 -2.99
N VAL A 90 2.01 9.14 -2.69
CA VAL A 90 0.82 8.29 -2.73
C VAL A 90 0.47 7.90 -1.30
N LEU A 91 -0.61 8.47 -0.78
CA LEU A 91 -1.07 8.23 0.58
C LEU A 91 -1.95 6.98 0.64
N GLY A 92 -1.35 5.84 0.95
CA GLY A 92 -2.09 4.62 1.26
C GLY A 92 -2.55 4.59 2.71
N LEU A 93 -3.84 4.36 2.91
CA LEU A 93 -4.52 4.35 4.22
C LEU A 93 -5.07 2.97 4.54
N GLY A 94 -5.09 2.60 5.81
CA GLY A 94 -5.68 1.34 6.26
C GLY A 94 -6.19 1.38 7.70
N LEU A 95 -6.95 0.36 8.05
CA LEU A 95 -7.52 0.20 9.40
C LEU A 95 -6.53 -0.43 10.38
N SER A 96 -5.45 -1.05 9.88
CA SER A 96 -4.64 -1.97 10.67
C SER A 96 -5.49 -3.16 11.17
N HIS A 97 -5.09 -3.78 12.26
CA HIS A 97 -5.74 -4.98 12.83
C HIS A 97 -6.19 -4.71 14.25
N ARG A 98 -7.31 -5.33 14.68
CA ARG A 98 -7.86 -5.17 16.03
C ARG A 98 -6.81 -5.33 17.11
N MET A 99 -6.01 -6.39 17.03
CA MET A 99 -4.97 -6.69 18.02
C MET A 99 -3.95 -5.54 18.15
N ALA A 100 -3.55 -4.93 17.04
CA ALA A 100 -2.61 -3.81 17.07
C ALA A 100 -3.28 -2.53 17.58
N ILE A 101 -4.49 -2.22 17.12
CA ILE A 101 -5.17 -0.98 17.49
C ILE A 101 -5.62 -1.00 18.97
N GLU A 102 -6.22 -2.07 19.43
CA GLU A 102 -6.66 -2.20 20.82
C GLU A 102 -5.47 -2.47 21.76
N GLY A 103 -4.53 -3.36 21.36
CA GLY A 103 -3.42 -3.76 22.22
C GLY A 103 -2.29 -2.73 22.33
N MET A 104 -1.92 -2.04 21.24
CA MET A 104 -0.83 -1.07 21.27
C MET A 104 -1.30 0.36 21.53
N TYR A 105 -2.45 0.75 21.01
CA TYR A 105 -2.93 2.13 21.08
C TYR A 105 -4.06 2.33 22.10
N GLY A 106 -4.67 1.26 22.62
CA GLY A 106 -5.79 1.34 23.56
C GLY A 106 -7.06 1.96 22.98
N VAL A 107 -7.20 1.95 21.65
CA VAL A 107 -8.34 2.55 20.93
C VAL A 107 -9.29 1.45 20.48
N SER A 108 -10.61 1.64 20.66
CA SER A 108 -11.61 0.67 20.20
C SER A 108 -11.57 0.49 18.69
N TYR A 109 -11.57 -0.78 18.25
CA TYR A 109 -11.65 -1.17 16.83
C TYR A 109 -13.10 -1.44 16.39
N ASP A 110 -14.07 -0.94 17.10
CA ASP A 110 -15.47 -1.17 16.78
C ASP A 110 -15.92 -0.41 15.52
N ARG A 111 -16.83 -1.05 14.77
CA ARG A 111 -17.41 -0.48 13.55
C ARG A 111 -16.39 0.07 12.52
N PRO A 112 -15.37 -0.74 12.13
CA PRO A 112 -14.24 -0.26 11.32
C PRO A 112 -14.65 0.32 9.96
N ALA A 113 -15.69 -0.22 9.31
CA ALA A 113 -16.19 0.35 8.05
C ALA A 113 -16.85 1.72 8.22
N ARG A 114 -17.48 1.98 9.37
CA ARG A 114 -18.02 3.30 9.70
C ARG A 114 -16.88 4.27 9.99
N HIS A 115 -15.94 3.86 10.84
CA HIS A 115 -14.76 4.65 11.14
C HIS A 115 -14.05 5.11 9.85
N MET A 116 -13.76 4.19 8.93
CA MET A 116 -13.08 4.55 7.69
C MET A 116 -13.90 5.52 6.83
N ARG A 117 -15.22 5.34 6.75
CA ARG A 117 -16.10 6.26 5.99
C ARG A 117 -16.08 7.67 6.57
N GLU A 118 -16.23 7.80 7.89
CA GLU A 118 -16.19 9.08 8.57
C GLU A 118 -14.80 9.72 8.54
N TYR A 119 -13.77 8.89 8.64
CA TYR A 119 -12.38 9.33 8.51
C TYR A 119 -12.09 9.94 7.14
N LEU A 120 -12.51 9.27 6.05
CA LEU A 120 -12.35 9.78 4.69
C LEU A 120 -13.23 10.99 4.42
N ALA A 121 -14.45 11.04 4.98
CA ALA A 121 -15.31 12.21 4.89
C ALA A 121 -14.66 13.46 5.53
N ALA A 122 -13.81 13.27 6.54
CA ALA A 122 -13.05 14.35 7.15
C ALA A 122 -11.72 14.63 6.42
N LEU A 123 -10.99 13.59 6.04
CA LEU A 123 -9.65 13.73 5.48
C LEU A 123 -9.67 14.32 4.07
N LEU A 124 -10.55 13.83 3.18
CA LEU A 124 -10.50 14.22 1.76
C LEU A 124 -10.78 15.71 1.52
N PRO A 125 -11.74 16.36 2.19
CA PRO A 125 -11.90 17.81 2.09
C PRO A 125 -10.68 18.59 2.62
N LEU A 126 -10.08 18.13 3.73
CA LEU A 126 -8.85 18.75 4.25
C LEU A 126 -7.70 18.72 3.25
N LEU A 127 -7.55 17.60 2.53
CA LEU A 127 -6.49 17.47 1.52
C LEU A 127 -6.76 18.32 0.28
N ARG A 128 -8.02 18.48 -0.14
CA ARG A 128 -8.41 19.20 -1.37
C ARG A 128 -8.64 20.68 -1.14
N ASP A 129 -9.41 20.99 -0.11
CA ASP A 129 -9.99 22.32 0.13
C ASP A 129 -9.36 23.01 1.35
N GLY A 130 -8.58 22.29 2.14
CA GLY A 130 -7.94 22.79 3.37
C GLY A 130 -8.90 23.02 4.51
N ALA A 131 -10.19 22.63 4.41
CA ALA A 131 -11.19 22.89 5.44
C ALA A 131 -12.10 21.68 5.68
N VAL A 132 -12.61 21.55 6.91
CA VAL A 132 -13.55 20.50 7.30
C VAL A 132 -14.50 20.95 8.40
N ASP A 133 -15.75 20.52 8.30
CA ASP A 133 -16.72 20.54 9.40
C ASP A 133 -17.55 19.24 9.35
N VAL A 134 -17.09 18.22 10.05
CA VAL A 134 -17.70 16.89 10.13
C VAL A 134 -17.90 16.50 11.57
N GLN A 135 -19.10 16.06 11.88
CA GLN A 135 -19.46 15.46 13.16
C GLN A 135 -20.07 14.08 12.93
N GLY A 136 -19.25 13.04 13.13
CA GLY A 136 -19.67 11.63 13.05
C GLY A 136 -19.79 10.99 14.43
N GLU A 137 -20.03 9.69 14.44
CA GLU A 137 -20.06 8.89 15.66
C GLU A 137 -18.66 8.48 16.12
N THR A 138 -17.74 8.30 15.17
CA THR A 138 -16.37 7.84 15.44
C THR A 138 -15.33 8.94 15.19
N ILE A 139 -15.65 9.91 14.33
CA ILE A 139 -14.77 11.01 13.96
C ILE A 139 -15.53 12.34 14.05
N THR A 140 -14.96 13.28 14.77
CA THR A 140 -15.35 14.70 14.71
C THR A 140 -14.13 15.50 14.28
N ALA A 141 -14.26 16.30 13.22
CA ALA A 141 -13.18 17.13 12.70
C ALA A 141 -13.74 18.49 12.26
N ARG A 142 -13.23 19.57 12.85
CA ARG A 142 -13.60 20.95 12.52
C ARG A 142 -12.34 21.81 12.48
N GLY A 143 -12.14 22.53 11.41
CA GLY A 143 -10.98 23.40 11.30
C GLY A 143 -10.53 23.64 9.87
N GLN A 144 -9.47 24.41 9.77
CA GLN A 144 -8.82 24.79 8.53
C GLN A 144 -7.32 24.55 8.60
N LEU A 145 -6.73 24.21 7.47
CA LEU A 145 -5.29 24.10 7.28
C LEU A 145 -4.85 25.18 6.28
N THR A 146 -3.78 25.85 6.58
CA THR A 146 -3.17 26.85 5.67
C THR A 146 -1.78 26.37 5.28
N LEU A 147 -1.68 25.76 4.09
CA LEU A 147 -0.44 25.21 3.53
C LEU A 147 -0.22 25.78 2.13
N PRO A 148 0.39 26.97 2.00
CA PRO A 148 0.56 27.62 0.72
C PRO A 148 1.34 26.75 -0.27
N GLY A 149 0.81 26.55 -1.48
CA GLY A 149 1.44 25.74 -2.53
C GLY A 149 1.38 24.24 -2.37
N ALA A 150 0.82 23.72 -1.27
CA ALA A 150 0.61 22.29 -1.12
C ALA A 150 -0.54 21.80 -2.01
N THR A 151 -0.37 20.63 -2.62
CA THR A 151 -1.39 19.95 -3.44
C THR A 151 -1.80 18.64 -2.78
N ALA A 152 -3.03 18.19 -3.03
CA ALA A 152 -3.50 16.92 -2.50
C ALA A 152 -2.69 15.75 -3.09
N PRO A 153 -2.21 14.79 -2.27
CA PRO A 153 -1.63 13.56 -2.78
C PRO A 153 -2.70 12.63 -3.37
N THR A 154 -2.29 11.65 -4.17
CA THR A 154 -3.13 10.49 -4.52
C THR A 154 -3.47 9.71 -3.24
N VAL A 155 -4.73 9.34 -3.06
CA VAL A 155 -5.19 8.60 -1.87
C VAL A 155 -5.65 7.20 -2.25
N LEU A 156 -5.00 6.19 -1.70
CA LEU A 156 -5.37 4.78 -1.85
C LEU A 156 -5.88 4.21 -0.53
N LEU A 157 -6.81 3.28 -0.60
CA LEU A 157 -7.35 2.60 0.55
C LEU A 157 -6.96 1.12 0.54
N ALA A 158 -6.37 0.62 1.63
CA ALA A 158 -6.20 -0.81 1.80
C ALA A 158 -7.57 -1.47 1.96
N ALA A 159 -8.01 -2.20 0.95
CA ALA A 159 -9.34 -2.76 0.88
C ALA A 159 -9.31 -4.20 0.38
N LEU A 160 -9.73 -5.14 1.25
CA LEU A 160 -9.81 -6.56 0.95
C LEU A 160 -11.25 -7.07 1.01
N GLN A 161 -12.09 -6.50 1.85
CA GLN A 161 -13.48 -6.93 2.01
C GLN A 161 -14.43 -6.10 1.15
N PRO A 162 -15.56 -6.66 0.68
CA PRO A 162 -16.43 -6.00 -0.31
C PRO A 162 -16.85 -4.58 0.05
N ARG A 163 -17.19 -4.31 1.31
CA ARG A 163 -17.59 -2.96 1.76
C ARG A 163 -16.46 -1.93 1.65
N MET A 164 -15.22 -2.38 1.92
CA MET A 164 -14.04 -1.53 1.83
C MET A 164 -13.61 -1.30 0.39
N VAL A 165 -13.70 -2.34 -0.46
CA VAL A 165 -13.43 -2.22 -1.90
C VAL A 165 -14.43 -1.26 -2.56
N ALA A 166 -15.72 -1.37 -2.23
CA ALA A 166 -16.74 -0.44 -2.72
C ALA A 166 -16.47 1.00 -2.23
N LEU A 167 -16.10 1.19 -0.96
CA LEU A 167 -15.74 2.50 -0.42
C LEU A 167 -14.52 3.07 -1.14
N ALA A 168 -13.46 2.26 -1.37
CA ALA A 168 -12.27 2.69 -2.09
C ALA A 168 -12.60 3.21 -3.49
N GLY A 169 -13.40 2.47 -4.26
CA GLY A 169 -13.85 2.92 -5.59
C GLY A 169 -14.70 4.20 -5.55
N ALA A 170 -15.60 4.30 -4.57
CA ALA A 170 -16.53 5.43 -4.48
C ALA A 170 -15.84 6.77 -4.12
N VAL A 171 -14.79 6.78 -3.28
CA VAL A 171 -14.25 8.04 -2.73
C VAL A 171 -12.74 8.20 -2.81
N ALA A 172 -11.96 7.12 -3.00
CA ALA A 172 -10.50 7.16 -3.09
C ALA A 172 -10.03 7.03 -4.55
N ASP A 173 -8.74 7.24 -4.82
CA ASP A 173 -8.18 7.13 -6.16
C ASP A 173 -7.84 5.68 -6.55
N GLY A 174 -8.07 4.74 -5.63
CA GLY A 174 -7.88 3.31 -5.86
C GLY A 174 -7.65 2.53 -4.57
N THR A 175 -7.09 1.34 -4.74
CA THR A 175 -6.79 0.42 -3.64
C THR A 175 -5.34 -0.03 -3.65
N VAL A 176 -4.84 -0.40 -2.47
CA VAL A 176 -3.61 -1.17 -2.31
C VAL A 176 -3.94 -2.48 -1.60
N THR A 177 -3.51 -3.60 -2.16
CA THR A 177 -3.79 -4.94 -1.62
C THR A 177 -2.53 -5.62 -1.09
N TRP A 178 -2.72 -6.48 -0.13
CA TRP A 178 -1.71 -7.33 0.49
C TRP A 178 -2.19 -8.78 0.54
N CYS A 179 -1.32 -9.75 0.29
CA CYS A 179 -1.64 -11.18 0.29
C CYS A 179 -2.89 -11.53 -0.55
N THR A 180 -3.04 -10.88 -1.72
CA THR A 180 -4.20 -11.07 -2.60
C THR A 180 -3.72 -11.63 -3.93
N GLY A 181 -4.15 -12.83 -4.25
CA GLY A 181 -3.76 -13.52 -5.47
C GLY A 181 -4.65 -13.18 -6.68
N PRO A 182 -4.31 -13.75 -7.84
CA PRO A 182 -4.95 -13.42 -9.13
C PRO A 182 -6.44 -13.76 -9.17
N VAL A 183 -6.91 -14.81 -8.51
CA VAL A 183 -8.34 -15.21 -8.55
C VAL A 183 -9.21 -14.16 -7.87
N VAL A 184 -8.82 -13.73 -6.68
CA VAL A 184 -9.56 -12.69 -5.93
C VAL A 184 -9.47 -11.33 -6.61
N LEU A 185 -8.32 -10.99 -7.22
CA LEU A 185 -8.18 -9.76 -8.02
C LEU A 185 -9.14 -9.77 -9.20
N GLU A 186 -9.16 -10.86 -9.99
CA GLU A 186 -9.96 -10.98 -11.21
C GLU A 186 -11.46 -10.99 -10.93
N HIS A 187 -11.90 -11.79 -9.95
CA HIS A 187 -13.33 -12.05 -9.77
C HIS A 187 -14.01 -11.13 -8.75
N ARG A 188 -13.23 -10.40 -7.96
CA ARG A 188 -13.81 -9.54 -6.91
C ARG A 188 -13.23 -8.14 -6.87
N VAL A 189 -11.93 -7.98 -6.60
CA VAL A 189 -11.37 -6.66 -6.26
C VAL A 189 -11.49 -5.70 -7.45
N VAL A 190 -10.96 -6.08 -8.61
CA VAL A 190 -10.94 -5.21 -9.79
C VAL A 190 -12.35 -4.89 -10.28
N PRO A 191 -13.26 -5.86 -10.50
CA PRO A 191 -14.62 -5.56 -10.96
C PRO A 191 -15.40 -4.69 -9.97
N GLN A 192 -15.35 -5.01 -8.68
CA GLN A 192 -16.10 -4.26 -7.67
C GLN A 192 -15.58 -2.83 -7.49
N LEU A 193 -14.26 -2.65 -7.47
CA LEU A 193 -13.62 -1.36 -7.36
C LEU A 193 -13.98 -0.45 -8.55
N THR A 194 -13.86 -0.99 -9.76
CA THR A 194 -14.17 -0.28 -11.01
C THR A 194 -15.65 0.08 -11.10
N ALA A 195 -16.54 -0.85 -10.77
CA ALA A 195 -17.98 -0.59 -10.76
C ALA A 195 -18.35 0.51 -9.73
N ALA A 196 -17.74 0.49 -8.54
CA ALA A 196 -17.99 1.51 -7.53
C ALA A 196 -17.47 2.89 -7.95
N ALA A 197 -16.30 2.96 -8.60
CA ALA A 197 -15.77 4.21 -9.15
C ALA A 197 -16.67 4.76 -10.26
N ALA A 198 -17.09 3.92 -11.20
CA ALA A 198 -18.00 4.30 -12.27
C ALA A 198 -19.35 4.80 -11.75
N ALA A 199 -19.93 4.11 -10.76
CA ALA A 199 -21.19 4.53 -10.12
C ALA A 199 -21.09 5.88 -9.39
N ALA A 200 -19.89 6.23 -8.92
CA ALA A 200 -19.59 7.51 -8.29
C ALA A 200 -19.13 8.59 -9.30
N GLY A 201 -19.13 8.32 -10.61
CA GLY A 201 -18.66 9.26 -11.63
C GLY A 201 -17.16 9.55 -11.57
N ARG A 202 -16.37 8.63 -11.01
CA ARG A 202 -14.92 8.80 -10.84
C ARG A 202 -14.14 8.14 -12.00
N PRO A 203 -12.92 8.60 -12.26
CA PRO A 203 -12.02 7.95 -13.22
C PRO A 203 -11.73 6.49 -12.83
N SER A 204 -11.18 5.71 -13.79
CA SER A 204 -10.70 4.36 -13.52
C SER A 204 -9.73 4.34 -12.34
N PRO A 205 -10.00 3.53 -11.31
CA PRO A 205 -9.21 3.54 -10.09
C PRO A 205 -7.87 2.84 -10.27
N ARG A 206 -6.88 3.25 -9.50
CA ARG A 206 -5.60 2.52 -9.39
C ARG A 206 -5.80 1.21 -8.61
N VAL A 207 -5.15 0.16 -9.09
CA VAL A 207 -5.09 -1.15 -8.41
C VAL A 207 -3.62 -1.45 -8.16
N VAL A 208 -3.18 -1.23 -6.92
CA VAL A 208 -1.81 -1.50 -6.47
C VAL A 208 -1.79 -2.85 -5.77
N VAL A 209 -0.95 -3.76 -6.25
CA VAL A 209 -0.82 -5.12 -5.68
C VAL A 209 0.59 -5.31 -5.15
N ALA A 210 0.70 -5.58 -3.84
CA ALA A 210 1.98 -5.83 -3.19
C ALA A 210 2.09 -7.32 -2.82
N LEU A 211 3.14 -8.00 -3.35
CA LEU A 211 3.39 -9.42 -3.08
C LEU A 211 4.88 -9.70 -2.86
N PRO A 212 5.23 -10.66 -1.98
CA PRO A 212 6.57 -11.21 -1.90
C PRO A 212 7.01 -11.72 -3.26
N THR A 213 8.24 -11.40 -3.62
CA THR A 213 8.78 -11.72 -4.95
C THR A 213 10.20 -12.25 -4.80
N ILE A 214 10.47 -13.41 -5.41
CA ILE A 214 11.77 -14.08 -5.36
C ILE A 214 12.09 -14.60 -6.74
N VAL A 215 13.16 -14.10 -7.35
CA VAL A 215 13.76 -14.72 -8.53
C VAL A 215 14.77 -15.76 -8.05
N THR A 216 14.50 -17.02 -8.36
CA THR A 216 15.31 -18.17 -7.92
C THR A 216 15.17 -19.35 -8.89
N ASP A 217 16.18 -20.19 -8.97
CA ASP A 217 16.12 -21.45 -9.72
C ASP A 217 15.56 -22.60 -8.85
N ASP A 218 15.49 -22.41 -7.53
CA ASP A 218 14.85 -23.34 -6.58
C ASP A 218 13.53 -22.75 -6.07
N GLU A 219 12.44 -23.09 -6.77
CA GLU A 219 11.11 -22.61 -6.45
C GLU A 219 10.63 -23.09 -5.07
N ALA A 220 11.02 -24.31 -4.67
CA ALA A 220 10.61 -24.87 -3.38
C ALA A 220 11.25 -24.12 -2.21
N ASP A 221 12.54 -23.83 -2.28
CA ASP A 221 13.26 -22.99 -1.31
C ASP A 221 12.72 -21.56 -1.31
N GLY A 222 12.45 -20.99 -2.49
CA GLY A 222 11.86 -19.66 -2.62
C GLY A 222 10.49 -19.56 -1.93
N ARG A 223 9.60 -20.55 -2.10
CA ARG A 223 8.31 -20.61 -1.42
C ARG A 223 8.43 -20.77 0.10
N ALA A 224 9.38 -21.59 0.56
CA ALA A 224 9.66 -21.72 1.99
C ALA A 224 10.12 -20.38 2.61
N LYS A 225 10.98 -19.62 1.93
CA LYS A 225 11.41 -18.29 2.36
C LYS A 225 10.23 -17.28 2.37
N ALA A 226 9.32 -17.36 1.39
CA ALA A 226 8.12 -16.53 1.37
C ALA A 226 7.19 -16.88 2.54
N ASP A 227 7.03 -18.16 2.88
CA ASP A 227 6.22 -18.61 4.00
C ASP A 227 6.77 -18.12 5.35
N GLU A 228 8.07 -18.21 5.55
CA GLU A 228 8.74 -17.65 6.73
C GLU A 228 8.49 -16.14 6.87
N GLN A 229 8.62 -15.39 5.77
CA GLN A 229 8.38 -13.95 5.76
C GLN A 229 6.93 -13.58 6.09
N LEU A 230 5.98 -14.39 5.63
CA LEU A 230 4.54 -14.17 5.80
C LEU A 230 3.95 -14.91 6.99
N ALA A 231 4.80 -15.52 7.83
CA ALA A 231 4.35 -16.25 9.01
C ALA A 231 3.40 -15.40 9.88
N GLY A 232 2.26 -15.99 10.25
CA GLY A 232 1.21 -15.35 11.03
C GLY A 232 0.18 -14.53 10.22
N TYR A 233 0.44 -14.17 8.97
CA TYR A 233 -0.59 -13.47 8.15
C TYR A 233 -1.77 -14.39 7.83
N GLY A 234 -1.53 -15.70 7.66
CA GLY A 234 -2.58 -16.68 7.42
C GLY A 234 -3.58 -16.84 8.57
N ASP A 235 -3.20 -16.46 9.79
CA ASP A 235 -4.03 -16.54 10.98
C ASP A 235 -4.89 -15.30 11.21
N ILE A 236 -4.59 -14.21 10.50
CA ILE A 236 -5.36 -12.97 10.61
C ILE A 236 -6.67 -13.13 9.81
N PRO A 237 -7.86 -12.99 10.43
CA PRO A 237 -9.13 -13.36 9.82
C PRO A 237 -9.40 -12.69 8.45
N VAL A 238 -8.97 -11.43 8.27
CA VAL A 238 -9.18 -10.71 7.00
C VAL A 238 -8.36 -11.31 5.87
N TYR A 239 -7.14 -11.78 6.13
CA TYR A 239 -6.31 -12.45 5.13
C TYR A 239 -6.73 -13.89 4.93
N ARG A 240 -7.07 -14.63 6.00
CA ARG A 240 -7.59 -16.00 5.87
C ARG A 240 -8.80 -16.04 4.93
N ALA A 241 -9.75 -15.11 5.10
CA ALA A 241 -10.92 -15.02 4.23
C ALA A 241 -10.58 -14.72 2.74
N VAL A 242 -9.48 -14.03 2.47
CA VAL A 242 -8.99 -13.78 1.11
C VAL A 242 -8.32 -15.03 0.54
N LEU A 243 -7.47 -15.68 1.32
CA LEU A 243 -6.77 -16.91 0.92
C LEU A 243 -7.74 -18.07 0.68
N ASP A 244 -8.81 -18.18 1.49
CA ASP A 244 -9.88 -19.16 1.27
C ASP A 244 -10.60 -18.93 -0.08
N GLN A 245 -10.86 -17.68 -0.44
CA GLN A 245 -11.45 -17.33 -1.74
C GLN A 245 -10.47 -17.52 -2.89
N GLU A 246 -9.18 -17.36 -2.65
CA GLU A 246 -8.14 -17.67 -3.63
C GLU A 246 -8.00 -19.19 -3.84
N GLY A 247 -8.46 -20.00 -2.87
CA GLY A 247 -8.38 -21.46 -2.91
C GLY A 247 -6.99 -21.98 -2.53
N VAL A 248 -6.25 -21.25 -1.68
CA VAL A 248 -4.86 -21.59 -1.32
C VAL A 248 -4.71 -21.82 0.20
N ALA A 249 -3.69 -22.60 0.57
CA ALA A 249 -3.43 -22.99 1.96
C ALA A 249 -2.89 -21.82 2.78
N GLY A 250 -1.97 -21.04 2.21
CA GLY A 250 -1.28 -19.97 2.92
C GLY A 250 -0.90 -18.76 2.04
N PRO A 251 -0.41 -17.69 2.67
CA PRO A 251 -0.03 -16.47 1.97
C PRO A 251 1.20 -16.65 1.05
N ALA A 252 2.04 -17.66 1.30
CA ALA A 252 3.17 -17.99 0.42
C ALA A 252 2.72 -18.44 -0.98
N ASP A 253 1.53 -19.05 -1.08
CA ASP A 253 0.98 -19.57 -2.33
C ASP A 253 0.63 -18.46 -3.33
N VAL A 254 0.37 -17.24 -2.86
CA VAL A 254 0.12 -16.06 -3.71
C VAL A 254 1.39 -15.25 -4.00
N SER A 255 2.54 -15.67 -3.47
CA SER A 255 3.83 -15.02 -3.72
C SER A 255 4.32 -15.29 -5.15
N ILE A 256 5.05 -14.33 -5.72
CA ILE A 256 5.66 -14.43 -7.04
C ILE A 256 7.02 -15.09 -6.89
N VAL A 257 7.14 -16.36 -7.29
CA VAL A 257 8.38 -17.17 -7.11
C VAL A 257 8.69 -17.93 -8.40
N GLY A 258 9.96 -18.03 -8.74
CA GLY A 258 10.49 -18.79 -9.86
C GLY A 258 11.70 -18.13 -10.52
N ASP A 259 12.12 -18.68 -11.65
CA ASP A 259 13.14 -18.05 -12.49
C ASP A 259 12.62 -16.75 -13.13
N GLU A 260 13.48 -16.00 -13.81
CA GLU A 260 13.14 -14.72 -14.44
C GLU A 260 11.96 -14.83 -15.41
N ARG A 261 11.89 -15.92 -16.16
CA ARG A 261 10.81 -16.17 -17.12
C ARG A 261 9.48 -16.40 -16.41
N SER A 262 9.51 -17.19 -15.36
CA SER A 262 8.33 -17.51 -14.52
C SER A 262 7.79 -16.27 -13.81
N VAL A 263 8.69 -15.49 -13.19
CA VAL A 263 8.36 -14.23 -12.52
C VAL A 263 7.75 -13.23 -13.53
N THR A 264 8.37 -13.07 -14.70
CA THR A 264 7.83 -12.23 -15.78
C THR A 264 6.43 -12.65 -16.18
N ALA A 265 6.17 -13.94 -16.36
CA ALA A 265 4.86 -14.45 -16.73
C ALA A 265 3.79 -14.18 -15.66
N GLN A 266 4.13 -14.39 -14.38
CA GLN A 266 3.24 -14.14 -13.24
C GLN A 266 2.90 -12.65 -13.12
N VAL A 267 3.89 -11.76 -13.20
CA VAL A 267 3.71 -10.30 -13.15
C VAL A 267 2.90 -9.79 -14.35
N THR A 268 3.17 -10.30 -15.56
CA THR A 268 2.40 -9.96 -16.77
C THR A 268 0.94 -10.42 -16.65
N ARG A 269 0.69 -11.55 -16.01
CA ARG A 269 -0.69 -12.00 -15.73
C ARG A 269 -1.45 -11.00 -14.88
N LEU A 270 -0.83 -10.44 -13.82
CA LEU A 270 -1.46 -9.41 -12.99
C LEU A 270 -1.86 -8.17 -13.81
N ALA A 271 -1.02 -7.73 -14.73
CA ALA A 271 -1.33 -6.60 -15.63
C ALA A 271 -2.61 -6.86 -16.45
N ARG A 272 -2.77 -8.08 -16.97
CA ARG A 272 -3.98 -8.48 -17.76
C ARG A 272 -5.26 -8.50 -16.94
N LEU A 273 -5.16 -8.63 -15.61
CA LEU A 273 -6.29 -8.60 -14.69
C LEU A 273 -6.71 -7.16 -14.31
N GLY A 274 -6.03 -6.13 -14.82
CA GLY A 274 -6.34 -4.74 -14.51
C GLY A 274 -5.52 -4.16 -13.35
N VAL A 275 -4.46 -4.84 -12.91
CA VAL A 275 -3.48 -4.27 -11.96
C VAL A 275 -2.73 -3.15 -12.66
N THR A 276 -2.74 -1.97 -12.05
CA THR A 276 -2.05 -0.79 -12.59
C THR A 276 -0.61 -0.68 -12.10
N ASP A 277 -0.36 -1.17 -10.89
CA ASP A 277 0.92 -1.11 -10.21
C ASP A 277 1.22 -2.44 -9.51
N PHE A 278 2.30 -3.07 -9.86
CA PHE A 278 2.84 -4.20 -9.11
C PHE A 278 3.97 -3.72 -8.21
N VAL A 279 3.88 -4.03 -6.91
CA VAL A 279 4.85 -3.62 -5.91
C VAL A 279 5.52 -4.86 -5.34
N ALA A 280 6.71 -5.11 -5.80
CA ALA A 280 7.49 -6.26 -5.34
C ALA A 280 8.00 -6.05 -3.90
N ILE A 281 7.95 -7.12 -3.12
CA ILE A 281 8.66 -7.21 -1.85
C ILE A 281 9.80 -8.20 -2.04
N PRO A 282 11.00 -7.74 -2.36
CA PRO A 282 12.14 -8.63 -2.56
C PRO A 282 12.39 -9.45 -1.29
N THR A 283 12.24 -10.75 -1.40
CA THR A 283 12.28 -11.70 -0.27
C THR A 283 13.43 -12.67 -0.45
N GLY A 284 13.83 -13.37 0.61
CA GLY A 284 14.91 -14.34 0.60
C GLY A 284 16.25 -13.76 1.07
N SER A 285 17.36 -14.39 0.63
CA SER A 285 18.73 -13.95 0.92
C SER A 285 19.05 -12.62 0.22
N ASP A 286 20.15 -11.98 0.58
CA ASP A 286 20.61 -10.77 -0.10
C ASP A 286 20.90 -11.02 -1.59
N THR A 287 21.33 -12.22 -1.96
CA THR A 287 21.50 -12.61 -3.36
C THR A 287 20.16 -12.72 -4.08
N ASP A 288 19.17 -13.37 -3.49
CA ASP A 288 17.82 -13.49 -4.06
C ASP A 288 17.19 -12.10 -4.24
N ARG A 289 17.31 -11.24 -3.25
CA ARG A 289 16.77 -9.86 -3.29
C ARG A 289 17.42 -9.04 -4.41
N ARG A 290 18.75 -9.12 -4.55
CA ARG A 290 19.47 -8.41 -5.60
C ARG A 290 19.04 -8.91 -6.98
N ARG A 291 19.06 -10.24 -7.21
CA ARG A 291 18.63 -10.85 -8.47
C ARG A 291 17.18 -10.45 -8.82
N THR A 292 16.31 -10.42 -7.82
CA THR A 292 14.92 -9.98 -7.99
C THR A 292 14.82 -8.52 -8.40
N LEU A 293 15.57 -7.62 -7.74
CA LEU A 293 15.57 -6.20 -8.08
C LEU A 293 16.15 -5.95 -9.47
N ASP A 294 17.29 -6.59 -9.80
CA ASP A 294 17.93 -6.45 -11.11
C ASP A 294 16.99 -6.91 -12.24
N HIS A 295 16.27 -8.02 -12.04
CA HIS A 295 15.31 -8.50 -13.01
C HIS A 295 14.13 -7.54 -13.18
N LEU A 296 13.53 -7.08 -12.06
CA LEU A 296 12.37 -6.20 -12.10
C LEU A 296 12.70 -4.77 -12.58
N ALA A 297 13.90 -4.28 -12.36
CA ALA A 297 14.35 -2.98 -12.90
C ALA A 297 14.42 -2.98 -14.44
N SER A 298 14.65 -4.13 -15.05
CA SER A 298 14.69 -4.33 -16.51
C SER A 298 13.33 -4.69 -17.12
N PHE A 299 12.25 -4.70 -16.31
CA PHE A 299 10.94 -5.16 -16.75
C PHE A 299 10.24 -4.10 -17.61
N ASP A 300 10.19 -4.34 -18.92
CA ASP A 300 9.39 -3.56 -19.87
C ASP A 300 7.94 -4.07 -19.85
N ALA A 301 7.02 -3.26 -19.29
CA ALA A 301 5.61 -3.61 -19.10
C ALA A 301 4.72 -3.10 -20.25
#